data_cea77caa034fe3ae9cbaabdb6a08a156
#
_entry.id   cea77caa034fe3ae9cbaabdb6a08a156
#
_cell.length_a   1.000
_cell.length_b   1.000
_cell.length_c   1.000
_cell.angle_alpha   90.00
_cell.angle_beta   90.00
_cell.angle_gamma   90.00
#
_symmetry.space_group_name_H-M   'P 1'
#
loop_
_entity.id
_entity.type
_entity.pdbx_description
1 polymer ?
#
loop_
_entity_poly.entity_id
_entity_poly.type
_entity_poly.pdbx_seq_one_letter_code
_entity_poly.pdbx_strand_id
1 'polypeptide(L)'
;MKVYYGWVILSVIILIEGLSGFGRTASFSPFLKDLCHDLTLTSSQICGAYGIANLVSGFFLPKIGKLYDQKKASYFLVLFIFCFGLAFLGLSFLKFLLLPSFLNFCCLFICFLGIRISVQSYALTGRCIIASWFQAKRGLATGISCLALSLIASSMPWINLQLHKRFVWQNIWLIIGLTWIVIMPWLARLVKKAPHKSLRPDIRNRKLQFRRELFPIFLLIMAALLFKAFQTTSLAFHLVAICEELGANTERVTLALMCTPITTALAIFITGHFFEKIGAKTVLGLFFLLDIMLLFLVKHIASTTGVLALFCIAAGSYWGLRQIIAYMIIPKLFGVQSIGAINGWASSCLCLGSSIGPFIFGLLHDFCSYQFALNICVYISIVFLLAFLRIQRHIPS
;
A
#
# COMPACT_ATOMS: atom_id res chain seq x y z
N MET A 1 -6.57 23.96 -29.49
CA MET A 1 -6.31 24.14 -28.04
C MET A 1 -4.98 23.47 -27.69
N LYS A 2 -3.96 24.21 -27.23
CA LYS A 2 -2.71 23.58 -26.73
C LYS A 2 -3.02 22.94 -25.37
N VAL A 3 -2.94 21.60 -25.33
CA VAL A 3 -3.10 20.84 -24.06
C VAL A 3 -2.02 21.30 -23.09
N TYR A 4 -2.41 21.65 -21.86
CA TYR A 4 -1.46 22.00 -20.82
C TYR A 4 -0.53 20.85 -20.52
N TYR A 5 0.78 21.07 -20.70
CA TYR A 5 1.79 20.01 -20.62
C TYR A 5 1.81 19.25 -19.27
N GLY A 6 1.29 19.87 -18.22
CA GLY A 6 1.09 19.21 -16.92
C GLY A 6 0.26 17.92 -16.98
N TRP A 7 -0.72 17.83 -17.90
CA TRP A 7 -1.52 16.62 -18.07
C TRP A 7 -0.72 15.46 -18.67
N VAL A 8 0.22 15.76 -19.59
CA VAL A 8 1.17 14.75 -20.12
C VAL A 8 2.04 14.23 -19.00
N ILE A 9 2.55 15.11 -18.14
CA ILE A 9 3.36 14.72 -16.99
C ILE A 9 2.55 13.87 -16.00
N LEU A 10 1.30 14.25 -15.72
CA LEU A 10 0.41 13.48 -14.86
C LEU A 10 0.24 12.05 -15.40
N SER A 11 -0.03 11.90 -16.71
CA SER A 11 -0.16 10.58 -17.36
C SER A 11 1.12 9.75 -17.25
N VAL A 12 2.29 10.37 -17.47
CA VAL A 12 3.59 9.68 -17.34
C VAL A 12 3.81 9.20 -15.90
N ILE A 13 3.52 10.03 -14.91
CA ILE A 13 3.65 9.65 -13.49
C ILE A 13 2.68 8.52 -13.14
N ILE A 14 1.43 8.60 -13.58
CA ILE A 14 0.44 7.53 -13.36
C ILE A 14 0.92 6.21 -14.00
N LEU A 15 1.49 6.25 -15.20
CA LEU A 15 2.03 5.06 -15.85
C LEU A 15 3.21 4.47 -15.09
N ILE A 16 4.23 5.28 -14.74
CA ILE A 16 5.41 4.80 -14.01
C ILE A 16 5.02 4.26 -12.63
N GLU A 17 4.27 5.04 -11.85
CA GLU A 17 3.84 4.62 -10.51
C GLU A 17 2.84 3.46 -10.56
N GLY A 18 1.92 3.46 -11.53
CA GLY A 18 0.94 2.40 -11.71
C GLY A 18 1.61 1.07 -12.07
N LEU A 19 2.46 1.05 -13.10
CA LEU A 19 3.19 -0.16 -13.50
C LEU A 19 4.19 -0.63 -12.45
N SER A 20 4.67 0.25 -11.56
CA SER A 20 5.44 -0.17 -10.38
C SER A 20 4.60 -1.04 -9.42
N GLY A 21 3.30 -1.15 -9.66
CA GLY A 21 2.38 -2.07 -9.00
C GLY A 21 2.85 -3.52 -9.02
N PHE A 22 3.60 -3.96 -10.03
CA PHE A 22 4.24 -5.28 -10.05
C PHE A 22 5.18 -5.52 -8.85
N GLY A 23 5.76 -4.48 -8.26
CA GLY A 23 6.59 -4.56 -7.05
C GLY A 23 5.82 -4.36 -5.74
N ARG A 24 4.49 -4.27 -5.77
CA ARG A 24 3.67 -4.15 -4.55
C ARG A 24 3.37 -5.51 -3.94
N THR A 25 3.06 -5.52 -2.65
CA THR A 25 2.84 -6.71 -1.84
C THR A 25 1.90 -7.74 -2.49
N ALA A 26 0.73 -7.30 -2.94
CA ALA A 26 -0.28 -8.18 -3.54
C ALA A 26 0.16 -8.83 -4.86
N SER A 27 1.14 -8.25 -5.54
CA SER A 27 1.63 -8.73 -6.83
C SER A 27 2.50 -9.99 -6.72
N PHE A 28 3.05 -10.27 -5.55
CA PHE A 28 3.85 -11.47 -5.30
C PHE A 28 3.01 -12.68 -4.89
N SER A 29 1.74 -12.46 -4.49
CA SER A 29 0.86 -13.52 -3.99
C SER A 29 0.71 -14.73 -4.93
N PRO A 30 0.53 -14.58 -6.26
CA PRO A 30 0.41 -15.72 -7.17
C PRO A 30 1.68 -16.56 -7.27
N PHE A 31 2.85 -15.98 -6.98
CA PHE A 31 4.16 -16.61 -7.16
C PHE A 31 4.72 -17.23 -5.88
N LEU A 32 4.05 -17.05 -4.73
CA LEU A 32 4.59 -17.41 -3.43
C LEU A 32 4.95 -18.90 -3.33
N LYS A 33 4.07 -19.79 -3.81
CA LYS A 33 4.29 -21.24 -3.78
C LYS A 33 5.49 -21.65 -4.63
N ASP A 34 5.59 -21.12 -5.84
CA ASP A 34 6.69 -21.43 -6.75
C ASP A 34 8.03 -20.94 -6.21
N LEU A 35 8.02 -19.73 -5.58
CA LEU A 35 9.20 -19.22 -4.91
C LEU A 35 9.66 -20.10 -3.75
N CYS A 36 8.71 -20.61 -2.94
CA CYS A 36 9.04 -21.54 -1.86
C CYS A 36 9.69 -22.81 -2.40
N HIS A 37 9.12 -23.37 -3.45
CA HIS A 37 9.62 -24.60 -4.08
C HIS A 37 10.98 -24.38 -4.76
N ASP A 38 11.07 -23.36 -5.63
CA ASP A 38 12.24 -23.16 -6.49
C ASP A 38 13.47 -22.63 -5.74
N LEU A 39 13.27 -21.85 -4.67
CA LEU A 39 14.35 -21.27 -3.87
C LEU A 39 14.64 -22.05 -2.59
N THR A 40 13.90 -23.14 -2.31
CA THR A 40 14.00 -23.94 -1.07
C THR A 40 13.87 -23.09 0.19
N LEU A 41 12.91 -22.16 0.18
CA LEU A 41 12.62 -21.23 1.28
C LEU A 41 11.19 -21.46 1.79
N THR A 42 10.98 -21.22 3.09
CA THR A 42 9.62 -21.22 3.65
C THR A 42 8.86 -19.95 3.29
N SER A 43 7.53 -19.99 3.38
CA SER A 43 6.68 -18.82 3.18
C SER A 43 7.06 -17.67 4.11
N SER A 44 7.34 -17.98 5.38
CA SER A 44 7.79 -17.00 6.38
C SER A 44 9.13 -16.35 6.02
N GLN A 45 10.09 -17.12 5.46
CA GLN A 45 11.38 -16.57 5.03
C GLN A 45 11.23 -15.61 3.86
N ILE A 46 10.42 -15.94 2.85
CA ILE A 46 10.16 -15.06 1.71
C ILE A 46 9.45 -13.77 2.17
N CYS A 47 8.41 -13.93 3.00
CA CYS A 47 7.68 -12.80 3.57
C CYS A 47 8.55 -11.95 4.49
N GLY A 48 9.45 -12.59 5.26
CA GLY A 48 10.43 -11.92 6.11
C GLY A 48 11.42 -11.09 5.30
N ALA A 49 11.98 -11.65 4.22
CA ALA A 49 12.87 -10.92 3.31
C ALA A 49 12.17 -9.67 2.73
N TYR A 50 10.91 -9.81 2.29
CA TYR A 50 10.11 -8.69 1.80
C TYR A 50 9.79 -7.67 2.90
N GLY A 51 9.42 -8.12 4.09
CA GLY A 51 9.09 -7.26 5.24
C GLY A 51 10.30 -6.44 5.70
N ILE A 52 11.47 -7.07 5.84
CA ILE A 52 12.72 -6.37 6.18
C ILE A 52 13.10 -5.39 5.08
N ALA A 53 13.00 -5.77 3.81
CA ALA A 53 13.25 -4.88 2.68
C ALA A 53 12.33 -3.64 2.68
N ASN A 54 11.04 -3.84 3.00
CA ASN A 54 10.08 -2.74 3.12
C ASN A 54 10.43 -1.80 4.29
N LEU A 55 10.79 -2.35 5.45
CA LEU A 55 11.19 -1.57 6.62
C LEU A 55 12.46 -0.76 6.34
N VAL A 56 13.50 -1.41 5.82
CA VAL A 56 14.77 -0.77 5.48
C VAL A 56 14.58 0.32 4.43
N SER A 57 13.74 0.07 3.40
CA SER A 57 13.44 1.08 2.39
C SER A 57 12.83 2.35 2.98
N GLY A 58 12.02 2.22 4.04
CA GLY A 58 11.43 3.35 4.77
C GLY A 58 12.48 4.31 5.36
N PHE A 59 13.61 3.79 5.85
CA PHE A 59 14.70 4.61 6.39
C PHE A 59 15.46 5.40 5.32
N PHE A 60 15.40 4.97 4.06
CA PHE A 60 16.03 5.71 2.94
C PHE A 60 15.17 6.86 2.44
N LEU A 61 13.86 6.86 2.67
CA LEU A 61 12.95 7.89 2.14
C LEU A 61 13.31 9.34 2.50
N PRO A 62 13.72 9.68 3.74
CA PRO A 62 14.13 11.04 4.06
C PRO A 62 15.38 11.49 3.30
N LYS A 63 16.34 10.57 3.09
CA LYS A 63 17.55 10.83 2.29
C LYS A 63 17.18 11.02 0.82
N ILE A 64 16.31 10.18 0.29
CA ILE A 64 15.78 10.27 -1.08
C ILE A 64 15.06 11.61 -1.28
N GLY A 65 14.24 12.04 -0.32
CA GLY A 65 13.58 13.35 -0.36
C GLY A 65 14.58 14.51 -0.44
N LYS A 66 15.63 14.51 0.38
CA LYS A 66 16.70 15.53 0.32
C LYS A 66 17.43 15.54 -1.03
N LEU A 67 17.73 14.37 -1.54
CA LEU A 67 18.37 14.24 -2.86
C LEU A 67 17.45 14.74 -3.99
N TYR A 68 16.16 14.43 -3.96
CA TYR A 68 15.16 14.94 -4.89
C TYR A 68 15.13 16.47 -4.92
N ASP A 69 15.34 17.11 -3.77
CA ASP A 69 15.38 18.54 -3.64
C ASP A 69 16.59 19.17 -4.33
N GLN A 70 17.69 18.42 -4.46
CA GLN A 70 18.97 18.89 -5.03
C GLN A 70 19.13 18.57 -6.52
N LYS A 71 18.50 17.51 -7.01
CA LYS A 71 18.65 16.99 -8.38
C LYS A 71 17.40 17.25 -9.22
N LYS A 72 17.50 17.04 -10.54
CA LYS A 72 16.34 17.11 -11.45
C LYS A 72 15.43 15.89 -11.22
N ALA A 73 14.10 16.11 -11.22
CA ALA A 73 13.11 15.04 -11.05
C ALA A 73 13.29 13.88 -12.03
N SER A 74 13.62 14.18 -13.30
CA SER A 74 13.86 13.16 -14.32
C SER A 74 15.06 12.27 -14.02
N TYR A 75 16.15 12.82 -13.47
CA TYR A 75 17.32 12.05 -13.05
C TYR A 75 16.95 11.02 -11.97
N PHE A 76 16.15 11.45 -11.00
CA PHE A 76 15.64 10.59 -9.93
C PHE A 76 14.78 9.45 -10.45
N LEU A 77 13.84 9.78 -11.35
CA LEU A 77 12.99 8.77 -11.96
C LEU A 77 13.82 7.74 -12.72
N VAL A 78 14.79 8.18 -13.52
CA VAL A 78 15.66 7.28 -14.27
C VAL A 78 16.49 6.38 -13.35
N LEU A 79 17.07 6.92 -12.27
CA LEU A 79 17.84 6.13 -11.30
C LEU A 79 17.01 4.98 -10.71
N PHE A 80 15.79 5.28 -10.25
CA PHE A 80 14.93 4.25 -9.65
C PHE A 80 14.31 3.31 -10.69
N ILE A 81 14.12 3.76 -11.94
CA ILE A 81 13.74 2.91 -13.06
C ILE A 81 14.80 1.80 -13.27
N PHE A 82 16.07 2.16 -13.33
CA PHE A 82 17.13 1.17 -13.44
C PHE A 82 17.23 0.28 -12.21
N CYS A 83 17.12 0.84 -11.00
CA CYS A 83 17.14 0.07 -9.76
C CYS A 83 16.00 -0.98 -9.73
N PHE A 84 14.79 -0.59 -10.10
CA PHE A 84 13.63 -1.48 -10.17
C PHE A 84 13.80 -2.57 -11.24
N GLY A 85 14.23 -2.18 -12.45
CA GLY A 85 14.44 -3.11 -13.54
C GLY A 85 15.54 -4.13 -13.23
N LEU A 86 16.69 -3.69 -12.71
CA LEU A 86 17.79 -4.58 -12.30
C LEU A 86 17.37 -5.53 -11.17
N ALA A 87 16.56 -5.07 -10.22
CA ALA A 87 16.06 -5.91 -9.15
C ALA A 87 15.12 -7.02 -9.67
N PHE A 88 14.24 -6.72 -10.63
CA PHE A 88 13.41 -7.74 -11.28
C PHE A 88 14.22 -8.70 -12.16
N LEU A 89 15.25 -8.21 -12.87
CA LEU A 89 16.18 -9.08 -13.58
C LEU A 89 16.92 -10.00 -12.59
N GLY A 90 17.41 -9.47 -11.47
CA GLY A 90 18.05 -10.27 -10.43
C GLY A 90 17.11 -11.37 -9.92
N LEU A 91 15.85 -11.05 -9.64
CA LEU A 91 14.85 -12.05 -9.25
C LEU A 91 14.67 -13.14 -10.31
N SER A 92 14.57 -12.78 -11.60
CA SER A 92 14.32 -13.76 -12.67
C SER A 92 15.42 -14.80 -12.82
N PHE A 93 16.66 -14.47 -12.44
CA PHE A 93 17.81 -15.37 -12.53
C PHE A 93 18.06 -16.19 -11.27
N LEU A 94 17.41 -15.92 -10.13
CA LEU A 94 17.70 -16.59 -8.84
C LEU A 94 17.62 -18.12 -8.90
N LYS A 95 16.62 -18.66 -9.58
CA LYS A 95 16.45 -20.11 -9.72
C LYS A 95 17.65 -20.77 -10.42
N PHE A 96 18.24 -20.09 -11.41
CA PHE A 96 19.31 -20.64 -12.22
C PHE A 96 20.68 -20.62 -11.52
N LEU A 97 20.82 -19.85 -10.44
CA LEU A 97 22.06 -19.74 -9.67
C LEU A 97 22.31 -20.95 -8.76
N LEU A 98 21.29 -21.80 -8.52
CA LEU A 98 21.37 -22.99 -7.69
C LEU A 98 22.07 -22.75 -6.33
N LEU A 99 21.76 -21.64 -5.70
CA LEU A 99 22.41 -21.21 -4.46
C LEU A 99 21.83 -21.95 -3.23
N PRO A 100 22.62 -22.10 -2.16
CA PRO A 100 22.12 -22.55 -0.87
C PRO A 100 21.00 -21.63 -0.34
N SER A 101 20.07 -22.16 0.45
CA SER A 101 18.89 -21.42 0.95
C SER A 101 19.24 -20.08 1.60
N PHE A 102 20.34 -20.00 2.36
CA PHE A 102 20.78 -18.75 2.97
C PHE A 102 21.18 -17.69 1.93
N LEU A 103 21.91 -18.08 0.88
CA LEU A 103 22.28 -17.15 -0.20
C LEU A 103 21.06 -16.75 -1.03
N ASN A 104 20.14 -17.69 -1.30
CA ASN A 104 18.85 -17.38 -1.92
C ASN A 104 18.07 -16.34 -1.12
N PHE A 105 18.01 -16.46 0.21
CA PHE A 105 17.39 -15.48 1.08
C PHE A 105 18.06 -14.09 0.96
N CYS A 106 19.39 -14.03 1.01
CA CYS A 106 20.15 -12.77 0.89
C CYS A 106 19.92 -12.09 -0.47
N CYS A 107 20.00 -12.85 -1.57
CA CYS A 107 19.77 -12.33 -2.91
C CYS A 107 18.32 -11.86 -3.09
N LEU A 108 17.34 -12.63 -2.60
CA LEU A 108 15.93 -12.28 -2.60
C LEU A 108 15.69 -10.98 -1.83
N PHE A 109 16.28 -10.85 -0.63
CA PHE A 109 16.22 -9.63 0.17
C PHE A 109 16.76 -8.41 -0.56
N ILE A 110 17.94 -8.52 -1.20
CA ILE A 110 18.56 -7.42 -1.96
C ILE A 110 17.65 -6.99 -3.13
N CYS A 111 17.11 -7.96 -3.87
CA CYS A 111 16.18 -7.67 -4.95
C CYS A 111 14.89 -7.00 -4.44
N PHE A 112 14.29 -7.53 -3.37
CA PHE A 112 13.12 -6.89 -2.76
C PHE A 112 13.42 -5.49 -2.24
N LEU A 113 14.60 -5.26 -1.67
CA LEU A 113 15.03 -3.94 -1.21
C LEU A 113 15.09 -2.93 -2.37
N GLY A 114 15.70 -3.32 -3.49
CA GLY A 114 15.74 -2.50 -4.72
C GLY A 114 14.34 -2.16 -5.23
N ILE A 115 13.44 -3.15 -5.28
CA ILE A 115 12.04 -2.97 -5.68
C ILE A 115 11.33 -2.01 -4.72
N ARG A 116 11.45 -2.23 -3.40
CA ARG A 116 10.74 -1.42 -2.39
C ARG A 116 11.21 0.03 -2.35
N ILE A 117 12.52 0.26 -2.42
CA ILE A 117 13.08 1.62 -2.51
C ILE A 117 12.54 2.32 -3.75
N SER A 118 12.50 1.65 -4.90
CA SER A 118 12.01 2.22 -6.16
C SER A 118 10.52 2.56 -6.09
N VAL A 119 9.66 1.62 -5.67
CA VAL A 119 8.20 1.82 -5.54
C VAL A 119 7.87 2.99 -4.63
N GLN A 120 8.52 3.08 -3.47
CA GLN A 120 8.29 4.17 -2.52
C GLN A 120 8.82 5.52 -3.07
N SER A 121 9.91 5.48 -3.81
CA SER A 121 10.48 6.67 -4.45
C SER A 121 9.60 7.22 -5.57
N TYR A 122 8.93 6.36 -6.36
CA TYR A 122 7.96 6.81 -7.36
C TYR A 122 6.77 7.51 -6.71
N ALA A 123 6.22 6.94 -5.65
CA ALA A 123 5.09 7.54 -4.93
C ALA A 123 5.46 8.90 -4.30
N LEU A 124 6.68 9.03 -3.75
CA LEU A 124 7.18 10.30 -3.21
C LEU A 124 7.38 11.33 -4.33
N THR A 125 8.09 10.94 -5.38
CA THR A 125 8.47 11.80 -6.51
C THR A 125 7.24 12.22 -7.29
N GLY A 126 6.30 11.31 -7.54
CA GLY A 126 5.04 11.58 -8.25
C GLY A 126 4.22 12.65 -7.55
N ARG A 127 4.04 12.55 -6.23
CA ARG A 127 3.34 13.56 -5.43
C ARG A 127 4.01 14.93 -5.50
N CYS A 128 5.34 14.97 -5.43
CA CYS A 128 6.11 16.22 -5.53
C CYS A 128 5.99 16.85 -6.92
N ILE A 129 6.03 16.06 -7.99
CA ILE A 129 5.89 16.54 -9.37
C ILE A 129 4.48 17.07 -9.59
N ILE A 130 3.43 16.34 -9.23
CA ILE A 130 2.03 16.80 -9.35
C ILE A 130 1.84 18.10 -8.60
N ALA A 131 2.32 18.20 -7.36
CA ALA A 131 2.22 19.42 -6.56
C ALA A 131 2.93 20.62 -7.17
N SER A 132 4.04 20.43 -7.89
CA SER A 132 4.80 21.50 -8.52
C SER A 132 4.22 21.96 -9.85
N TRP A 133 3.54 21.07 -10.60
CA TRP A 133 2.94 21.38 -11.90
C TRP A 133 1.52 21.93 -11.79
N PHE A 134 0.75 21.47 -10.81
CA PHE A 134 -0.65 21.88 -10.64
C PHE A 134 -0.81 22.73 -9.39
N GLN A 135 -1.02 24.05 -9.56
CA GLN A 135 -1.33 24.97 -8.46
C GLN A 135 -2.84 25.14 -8.31
N ALA A 136 -3.52 25.70 -9.31
CA ALA A 136 -4.95 25.95 -9.26
C ALA A 136 -5.83 24.69 -9.33
N LYS A 137 -5.38 23.65 -10.08
CA LYS A 137 -6.11 22.38 -10.27
C LYS A 137 -5.46 21.21 -9.53
N ARG A 138 -4.72 21.48 -8.44
CA ARG A 138 -3.99 20.47 -7.68
C ARG A 138 -4.90 19.37 -7.14
N GLY A 139 -6.06 19.73 -6.58
CA GLY A 139 -7.03 18.76 -6.07
C GLY A 139 -7.53 17.82 -7.15
N LEU A 140 -7.88 18.35 -8.33
CA LEU A 140 -8.33 17.54 -9.47
C LEU A 140 -7.24 16.59 -9.97
N ALA A 141 -6.01 17.09 -10.17
CA ALA A 141 -4.89 16.27 -10.63
C ALA A 141 -4.53 15.16 -9.63
N THR A 142 -4.52 15.48 -8.32
CA THR A 142 -4.30 14.48 -7.27
C THR A 142 -5.44 13.45 -7.22
N GLY A 143 -6.70 13.87 -7.35
CA GLY A 143 -7.85 12.98 -7.38
C GLY A 143 -7.80 11.99 -8.54
N ILE A 144 -7.52 12.48 -9.77
CA ILE A 144 -7.34 11.62 -10.96
C ILE A 144 -6.19 10.63 -10.75
N SER A 145 -5.05 11.10 -10.22
CA SER A 145 -3.90 10.22 -9.94
C SER A 145 -4.26 9.14 -8.92
N CYS A 146 -4.89 9.49 -7.80
CA CYS A 146 -5.28 8.53 -6.77
C CYS A 146 -6.27 7.49 -7.31
N LEU A 147 -7.27 7.90 -8.09
CA LEU A 147 -8.23 6.98 -8.69
C LEU A 147 -7.55 6.02 -9.67
N ALA A 148 -6.75 6.55 -10.60
CA ALA A 148 -6.04 5.73 -11.58
C ALA A 148 -5.08 4.72 -10.93
N LEU A 149 -4.29 5.18 -9.95
CA LEU A 149 -3.35 4.31 -9.22
C LEU A 149 -4.07 3.25 -8.37
N SER A 150 -5.24 3.57 -7.81
CA SER A 150 -6.04 2.60 -7.07
C SER A 150 -6.62 1.53 -7.99
N LEU A 151 -7.13 1.92 -9.17
CA LEU A 151 -7.61 0.98 -10.20
C LEU A 151 -6.49 0.05 -10.67
N ILE A 152 -5.34 0.58 -11.01
CA ILE A 152 -4.18 -0.22 -11.44
C ILE A 152 -3.73 -1.15 -10.30
N ALA A 153 -3.59 -0.65 -9.08
CA ALA A 153 -3.13 -1.44 -7.95
C ALA A 153 -4.05 -2.61 -7.60
N SER A 154 -5.37 -2.42 -7.68
CA SER A 154 -6.35 -3.49 -7.43
C SER A 154 -6.47 -4.49 -8.59
N SER A 155 -6.06 -4.10 -9.80
CA SER A 155 -6.00 -5.01 -10.95
C SER A 155 -4.75 -5.92 -10.96
N MET A 156 -3.67 -5.52 -10.28
CA MET A 156 -2.39 -6.23 -10.33
C MET A 156 -2.47 -7.71 -9.88
N PRO A 157 -3.17 -8.10 -8.81
CA PRO A 157 -3.25 -9.50 -8.42
C PRO A 157 -3.87 -10.37 -9.51
N TRP A 158 -4.94 -9.89 -10.15
CA TRP A 158 -5.60 -10.59 -11.26
C TRP A 158 -4.70 -10.67 -12.50
N ILE A 159 -4.05 -9.56 -12.88
CA ILE A 159 -3.12 -9.53 -14.03
C ILE A 159 -1.99 -10.53 -13.81
N ASN A 160 -1.36 -10.53 -12.63
CA ASN A 160 -0.28 -11.47 -12.31
C ASN A 160 -0.75 -12.91 -12.29
N LEU A 161 -1.95 -13.18 -11.80
CA LEU A 161 -2.54 -14.52 -11.84
C LEU A 161 -2.75 -15.01 -13.28
N GLN A 162 -3.24 -14.15 -14.19
CA GLN A 162 -3.43 -14.51 -15.62
C GLN A 162 -2.09 -14.70 -16.33
N LEU A 163 -1.10 -13.88 -16.03
CA LEU A 163 0.26 -14.06 -16.56
C LEU A 163 0.88 -15.37 -16.05
N HIS A 164 0.71 -15.68 -14.77
CA HIS A 164 1.25 -16.90 -14.16
C HIS A 164 0.63 -18.19 -14.72
N LYS A 165 -0.62 -18.17 -15.17
CA LYS A 165 -1.25 -19.31 -15.86
C LYS A 165 -0.61 -19.62 -17.22
N ARG A 166 0.05 -18.64 -17.85
CA ARG A 166 0.62 -18.77 -19.21
C ARG A 166 2.13 -18.85 -19.23
N PHE A 167 2.79 -18.25 -18.27
CA PHE A 167 4.24 -18.10 -18.23
C PHE A 167 4.78 -18.47 -16.84
N VAL A 168 5.94 -19.05 -16.79
CA VAL A 168 6.69 -19.25 -15.54
C VAL A 168 7.11 -17.89 -14.96
N TRP A 169 7.19 -17.78 -13.64
CA TRP A 169 7.46 -16.52 -12.94
C TRP A 169 8.78 -15.87 -13.36
N GLN A 170 9.80 -16.65 -13.70
CA GLN A 170 11.09 -16.14 -14.18
C GLN A 170 10.94 -15.30 -15.44
N ASN A 171 10.17 -15.79 -16.42
CA ASN A 171 9.93 -15.09 -17.69
C ASN A 171 9.11 -13.81 -17.49
N ILE A 172 8.12 -13.86 -16.60
CA ILE A 172 7.31 -12.67 -16.26
C ILE A 172 8.22 -11.58 -15.69
N TRP A 173 9.07 -11.92 -14.73
CA TRP A 173 9.95 -10.95 -14.09
C TRP A 173 11.09 -10.49 -15.01
N LEU A 174 11.57 -11.34 -15.91
CA LEU A 174 12.49 -10.97 -16.96
C LEU A 174 11.90 -9.90 -17.87
N ILE A 175 10.67 -10.12 -18.36
CA ILE A 175 9.96 -9.15 -19.23
C ILE A 175 9.74 -7.83 -18.49
N ILE A 176 9.30 -7.87 -17.23
CA ILE A 176 9.13 -6.67 -16.41
C ILE A 176 10.48 -5.94 -16.29
N GLY A 177 11.54 -6.63 -15.91
CA GLY A 177 12.87 -6.03 -15.75
C GLY A 177 13.38 -5.37 -17.03
N LEU A 178 13.29 -6.06 -18.16
CA LEU A 178 13.68 -5.53 -19.48
C LEU A 178 12.83 -4.32 -19.89
N THR A 179 11.51 -4.39 -19.71
CA THR A 179 10.59 -3.28 -20.01
C THR A 179 10.99 -2.02 -19.22
N TRP A 180 11.31 -2.20 -17.93
CA TRP A 180 11.73 -1.09 -17.07
C TRP A 180 13.08 -0.49 -17.49
N ILE A 181 14.04 -1.29 -17.91
CA ILE A 181 15.36 -0.78 -18.32
C ILE A 181 15.30 -0.14 -19.72
N VAL A 182 14.54 -0.71 -20.66
CA VAL A 182 14.55 -0.27 -22.06
C VAL A 182 13.51 0.83 -22.31
N ILE A 183 12.26 0.65 -21.86
CA ILE A 183 11.15 1.54 -22.24
C ILE A 183 10.97 2.70 -21.26
N MET A 184 11.01 2.43 -19.95
CA MET A 184 10.65 3.44 -18.95
C MET A 184 11.56 4.67 -18.89
N PRO A 185 12.89 4.60 -19.17
CA PRO A 185 13.74 5.79 -19.21
C PRO A 185 13.31 6.83 -20.25
N TRP A 186 12.71 6.38 -21.37
CA TRP A 186 12.16 7.29 -22.39
C TRP A 186 10.97 8.07 -21.86
N LEU A 187 10.07 7.41 -21.13
CA LEU A 187 8.94 8.09 -20.47
C LEU A 187 9.41 9.08 -19.41
N ALA A 188 10.41 8.75 -18.63
CA ALA A 188 10.97 9.64 -17.61
C ALA A 188 11.57 10.92 -18.20
N ARG A 189 12.13 10.88 -19.43
CA ARG A 189 12.63 12.06 -20.13
C ARG A 189 11.56 13.08 -20.48
N LEU A 190 10.29 12.66 -20.59
CA LEU A 190 9.15 13.56 -20.80
C LEU A 190 8.85 14.41 -19.55
N VAL A 191 9.34 14.03 -18.37
CA VAL A 191 9.14 14.79 -17.15
C VAL A 191 10.07 16.00 -17.10
N LYS A 192 9.56 17.15 -17.54
CA LYS A 192 10.25 18.44 -17.53
C LYS A 192 10.18 19.09 -16.15
N LYS A 193 11.05 20.08 -15.93
CA LYS A 193 11.04 20.92 -14.73
C LYS A 193 9.76 21.76 -14.70
N ALA A 194 9.12 21.84 -13.53
CA ALA A 194 7.94 22.67 -13.37
C ALA A 194 8.25 24.16 -13.64
N PRO A 195 7.29 24.90 -14.26
CA PRO A 195 7.49 26.32 -14.59
C PRO A 195 7.57 27.21 -13.34
N HIS A 196 7.03 26.76 -12.20
CA HIS A 196 7.04 27.53 -10.96
C HIS A 196 7.82 26.83 -9.84
N LYS A 197 8.65 27.58 -9.11
CA LYS A 197 9.23 27.11 -7.83
C LYS A 197 8.10 26.92 -6.83
N SER A 198 7.89 25.70 -6.34
CA SER A 198 6.97 25.48 -5.23
C SER A 198 7.47 26.24 -4.00
N LEU A 199 6.64 27.15 -3.47
CA LEU A 199 6.84 27.71 -2.14
C LEU A 199 6.76 26.54 -1.12
N ARG A 200 7.89 26.18 -0.55
CA ARG A 200 7.94 25.20 0.53
C ARG A 200 7.46 25.86 1.80
N PRO A 201 6.49 25.31 2.54
CA PRO A 201 6.24 25.78 3.89
C PRO A 201 7.49 25.48 4.74
N ASP A 202 7.97 26.49 5.43
CA ASP A 202 9.09 26.39 6.38
C ASP A 202 8.63 25.55 7.58
N ILE A 203 8.93 24.24 7.54
CA ILE A 203 8.60 23.32 8.64
C ILE A 203 9.76 23.39 9.65
N ARG A 204 9.89 24.55 10.34
CA ARG A 204 10.72 24.66 11.52
C ARG A 204 9.99 24.06 12.73
N ASN A 205 10.61 23.07 13.34
CA ASN A 205 10.42 22.48 14.68
C ASN A 205 9.24 23.05 15.51
N ARG A 206 8.02 22.56 15.29
CA ARG A 206 6.91 22.80 16.21
C ARG A 206 6.73 21.56 17.09
N LYS A 207 6.90 21.75 18.42
CA LYS A 207 6.64 20.70 19.41
C LYS A 207 5.15 20.31 19.37
N LEU A 208 4.90 19.00 19.38
CA LEU A 208 3.54 18.46 19.53
C LEU A 208 2.96 18.90 20.88
N GLN A 209 1.93 19.76 20.85
CA GLN A 209 1.14 20.08 22.05
C GLN A 209 -0.15 19.27 21.98
N PHE A 210 -0.23 18.22 22.81
CA PHE A 210 -1.44 17.42 23.00
C PHE A 210 -2.25 17.92 24.17
N ARG A 211 -3.58 18.00 24.01
CA ARG A 211 -4.49 17.95 25.17
C ARG A 211 -4.35 16.56 25.80
N ARG A 212 -4.01 16.46 27.07
CA ARG A 212 -3.83 15.20 27.82
C ARG A 212 -5.01 14.23 27.64
N GLU A 213 -6.22 14.76 27.58
CA GLU A 213 -7.47 14.00 27.38
C GLU A 213 -7.56 13.26 26.04
N LEU A 214 -6.90 13.76 24.98
CA LEU A 214 -6.91 13.17 23.64
C LEU A 214 -5.78 12.15 23.43
N PHE A 215 -4.85 12.01 24.39
CA PHE A 215 -3.73 11.10 24.26
C PHE A 215 -4.14 9.62 24.13
N PRO A 216 -5.13 9.09 24.88
CA PRO A 216 -5.59 7.71 24.72
C PRO A 216 -6.18 7.47 23.32
N ILE A 217 -6.91 8.45 22.77
CA ILE A 217 -7.48 8.37 21.43
C ILE A 217 -6.37 8.35 20.36
N PHE A 218 -5.34 9.18 20.55
CA PHE A 218 -4.17 9.17 19.67
C PHE A 218 -3.49 7.80 19.65
N LEU A 219 -3.22 7.22 20.81
CA LEU A 219 -2.61 5.89 20.92
C LEU A 219 -3.48 4.82 20.26
N LEU A 220 -4.79 4.86 20.49
CA LEU A 220 -5.73 3.92 19.88
C LEU A 220 -5.70 4.03 18.35
N ILE A 221 -5.74 5.24 17.80
CA ILE A 221 -5.69 5.46 16.35
C ILE A 221 -4.35 4.96 15.78
N MET A 222 -3.22 5.28 16.42
CA MET A 222 -1.89 4.84 15.96
C MET A 222 -1.76 3.31 16.00
N ALA A 223 -2.18 2.67 17.09
CA ALA A 223 -2.19 1.21 17.23
C ALA A 223 -3.11 0.55 16.20
N ALA A 224 -4.32 1.11 15.99
CA ALA A 224 -5.25 0.63 14.97
C ALA A 224 -4.66 0.75 13.56
N LEU A 225 -4.00 1.86 13.21
CA LEU A 225 -3.35 2.04 11.91
C LEU A 225 -2.21 1.04 11.69
N LEU A 226 -1.40 0.78 12.73
CA LEU A 226 -0.33 -0.23 12.69
C LEU A 226 -0.93 -1.61 12.44
N PHE A 227 -1.91 -2.01 13.23
CA PHE A 227 -2.54 -3.33 13.13
C PHE A 227 -3.27 -3.50 11.79
N LYS A 228 -3.88 -2.44 11.28
CA LYS A 228 -4.52 -2.47 9.96
C LYS A 228 -3.52 -2.61 8.82
N ALA A 229 -2.39 -1.96 8.89
CA ALA A 229 -1.34 -2.16 7.91
C ALA A 229 -0.80 -3.60 7.97
N PHE A 230 -0.65 -4.15 9.17
CA PHE A 230 -0.35 -5.56 9.40
C PHE A 230 -1.36 -6.47 8.68
N GLN A 231 -2.66 -6.32 8.96
CA GLN A 231 -3.71 -7.15 8.36
C GLN A 231 -3.77 -7.03 6.84
N THR A 232 -3.88 -5.79 6.33
CA THR A 232 -4.09 -5.57 4.89
C THR A 232 -2.91 -6.04 4.06
N THR A 233 -1.68 -5.90 4.57
CA THR A 233 -0.48 -6.35 3.86
C THR A 233 -0.34 -7.87 3.92
N SER A 234 -0.68 -8.48 5.04
CA SER A 234 -0.70 -9.93 5.21
C SER A 234 -1.72 -10.60 4.29
N LEU A 235 -2.97 -10.11 4.31
CA LEU A 235 -4.02 -10.60 3.43
C LEU A 235 -3.66 -10.42 1.95
N ALA A 236 -3.08 -9.28 1.59
CA ALA A 236 -2.67 -9.01 0.21
C ALA A 236 -1.51 -9.89 -0.26
N PHE A 237 -0.55 -10.20 0.62
CA PHE A 237 0.61 -11.04 0.28
C PHE A 237 0.22 -12.51 0.16
N HIS A 238 -0.61 -13.00 1.08
CA HIS A 238 -1.04 -14.39 1.12
C HIS A 238 -2.38 -14.65 0.43
N LEU A 239 -2.93 -13.68 -0.34
CA LEU A 239 -4.28 -13.73 -0.89
C LEU A 239 -4.59 -15.03 -1.65
N VAL A 240 -3.69 -15.43 -2.54
CA VAL A 240 -3.88 -16.65 -3.36
C VAL A 240 -3.88 -17.89 -2.48
N ALA A 241 -2.91 -18.01 -1.57
CA ALA A 241 -2.81 -19.15 -0.67
C ALA A 241 -4.00 -19.23 0.31
N ILE A 242 -4.48 -18.09 0.80
CA ILE A 242 -5.71 -18.03 1.63
C ILE A 242 -6.92 -18.49 0.82
N CYS A 243 -7.09 -18.04 -0.43
CA CYS A 243 -8.20 -18.47 -1.28
C CYS A 243 -8.17 -19.98 -1.53
N GLU A 244 -6.99 -20.55 -1.76
CA GLU A 244 -6.83 -21.99 -1.98
C GLU A 244 -7.14 -22.79 -0.72
N GLU A 245 -6.64 -22.38 0.45
CA GLU A 245 -6.94 -23.04 1.74
C GLU A 245 -8.43 -23.01 2.06
N LEU A 246 -9.10 -21.88 1.76
CA LEU A 246 -10.55 -21.71 1.99
C LEU A 246 -11.43 -22.30 0.88
N GLY A 247 -10.85 -22.90 -0.17
CA GLY A 247 -11.59 -23.45 -1.32
C GLY A 247 -12.25 -22.37 -2.20
N ALA A 248 -11.80 -21.13 -2.13
CA ALA A 248 -12.33 -20.03 -2.95
C ALA A 248 -11.71 -19.99 -4.34
N ASN A 249 -12.52 -19.61 -5.35
CA ASN A 249 -12.00 -19.39 -6.69
C ASN A 249 -11.16 -18.09 -6.73
N THR A 250 -9.84 -18.24 -6.71
CA THR A 250 -8.86 -17.14 -6.66
C THR A 250 -9.04 -16.14 -7.81
N GLU A 251 -9.41 -16.61 -8.99
CA GLU A 251 -9.64 -15.75 -10.15
C GLU A 251 -10.85 -14.83 -9.95
N ARG A 252 -11.96 -15.38 -9.44
CA ARG A 252 -13.15 -14.58 -9.09
C ARG A 252 -12.86 -13.56 -8.00
N VAL A 253 -12.12 -13.96 -6.97
CA VAL A 253 -11.76 -13.06 -5.87
C VAL A 253 -10.87 -11.91 -6.36
N THR A 254 -9.83 -12.20 -7.12
CA THR A 254 -8.90 -11.18 -7.63
C THR A 254 -9.58 -10.24 -8.63
N LEU A 255 -10.47 -10.77 -9.48
CA LEU A 255 -11.29 -9.97 -10.40
C LEU A 255 -12.23 -9.04 -9.64
N ALA A 256 -12.92 -9.56 -8.63
CA ALA A 256 -13.85 -8.76 -7.83
C ALA A 256 -13.14 -7.61 -7.08
N LEU A 257 -11.90 -7.82 -6.62
CA LEU A 257 -11.09 -6.76 -5.99
C LEU A 257 -10.84 -5.56 -6.90
N MET A 258 -10.91 -5.71 -8.22
CA MET A 258 -10.80 -4.58 -9.16
C MET A 258 -11.95 -3.57 -9.01
N CYS A 259 -13.06 -3.95 -8.40
CA CYS A 259 -14.18 -3.06 -8.11
C CYS A 259 -13.98 -2.22 -6.82
N THR A 260 -13.03 -2.58 -5.95
CA THR A 260 -12.82 -1.90 -4.67
C THR A 260 -12.48 -0.40 -4.77
N PRO A 261 -11.76 0.11 -5.79
CA PRO A 261 -11.54 1.56 -5.95
C PRO A 261 -12.82 2.35 -6.14
N ILE A 262 -13.82 1.78 -6.81
CA ILE A 262 -15.12 2.42 -7.03
C ILE A 262 -15.83 2.58 -5.70
N THR A 263 -15.93 1.51 -4.92
CA THR A 263 -16.55 1.54 -3.59
C THR A 263 -15.78 2.43 -2.62
N THR A 264 -14.44 2.51 -2.73
CA THR A 264 -13.60 3.44 -1.98
C THR A 264 -13.94 4.89 -2.31
N ALA A 265 -14.05 5.24 -3.59
CA ALA A 265 -14.39 6.59 -4.03
C ALA A 265 -15.79 7.01 -3.55
N LEU A 266 -16.77 6.11 -3.66
CA LEU A 266 -18.13 6.32 -3.16
C LEU A 266 -18.15 6.53 -1.63
N ALA A 267 -17.42 5.69 -0.88
CA ALA A 267 -17.33 5.82 0.56
C ALA A 267 -16.70 7.14 1.01
N ILE A 268 -15.61 7.59 0.33
CA ILE A 268 -14.99 8.89 0.59
C ILE A 268 -15.99 10.02 0.31
N PHE A 269 -16.66 9.96 -0.84
CA PHE A 269 -17.62 11.01 -1.23
C PHE A 269 -18.78 11.10 -0.25
N ILE A 270 -19.43 9.98 0.07
CA ILE A 270 -20.58 9.92 0.98
C ILE A 270 -20.14 10.37 2.39
N THR A 271 -19.11 9.75 2.94
CA THR A 271 -18.66 10.06 4.30
C THR A 271 -18.11 11.47 4.40
N GLY A 272 -17.34 11.95 3.40
CA GLY A 272 -16.79 13.30 3.38
C GLY A 272 -17.89 14.37 3.29
N HIS A 273 -18.91 14.16 2.44
CA HIS A 273 -20.02 15.08 2.29
C HIS A 273 -20.89 15.19 3.58
N PHE A 274 -21.12 14.05 4.23
CA PHE A 274 -21.95 14.01 5.43
C PHE A 274 -21.14 14.07 6.74
N PHE A 275 -19.83 14.30 6.68
CA PHE A 275 -18.94 14.22 7.84
C PHE A 275 -19.38 15.10 9.02
N GLU A 276 -19.79 16.34 8.74
CA GLU A 276 -20.25 17.27 9.78
C GLU A 276 -21.56 16.80 10.48
N LYS A 277 -22.42 16.06 9.77
CA LYS A 277 -23.64 15.49 10.33
C LYS A 277 -23.37 14.16 11.06
N ILE A 278 -22.50 13.32 10.50
CA ILE A 278 -22.19 11.99 11.03
C ILE A 278 -21.28 12.06 12.27
N GLY A 279 -20.34 12.99 12.26
CA GLY A 279 -19.37 13.20 13.33
C GLY A 279 -18.23 12.17 13.39
N ALA A 280 -17.14 12.59 14.04
CA ALA A 280 -15.91 11.78 14.12
C ALA A 280 -16.10 10.46 14.87
N LYS A 281 -16.96 10.43 15.92
CA LYS A 281 -17.26 9.23 16.70
C LYS A 281 -17.86 8.12 15.84
N THR A 282 -18.87 8.46 15.04
CA THR A 282 -19.58 7.50 14.19
C THR A 282 -18.66 6.95 13.11
N VAL A 283 -17.85 7.82 12.47
CA VAL A 283 -16.90 7.39 11.44
C VAL A 283 -15.85 6.43 12.01
N LEU A 284 -15.30 6.70 13.20
CA LEU A 284 -14.38 5.77 13.88
C LEU A 284 -15.07 4.47 14.28
N GLY A 285 -16.28 4.53 14.78
CA GLY A 285 -17.07 3.33 15.11
C GLY A 285 -17.32 2.46 13.88
N LEU A 286 -17.76 3.05 12.76
CA LEU A 286 -17.93 2.35 11.49
C LEU A 286 -16.62 1.76 10.98
N PHE A 287 -15.50 2.44 11.15
CA PHE A 287 -14.19 1.92 10.77
C PHE A 287 -13.85 0.62 11.50
N PHE A 288 -14.04 0.54 12.82
CA PHE A 288 -13.79 -0.67 13.60
C PHE A 288 -14.81 -1.78 13.31
N LEU A 289 -16.08 -1.46 13.09
CA LEU A 289 -17.11 -2.43 12.74
C LEU A 289 -16.86 -3.03 11.35
N LEU A 290 -16.55 -2.19 10.35
CA LEU A 290 -16.22 -2.66 9.01
C LEU A 290 -14.97 -3.56 9.01
N ASP A 291 -14.02 -3.31 9.92
CA ASP A 291 -12.85 -4.17 10.07
C ASP A 291 -13.21 -5.60 10.43
N ILE A 292 -14.02 -5.77 11.48
CA ILE A 292 -14.49 -7.08 11.94
C ILE A 292 -15.32 -7.76 10.85
N MET A 293 -16.24 -7.01 10.22
CA MET A 293 -17.07 -7.50 9.13
C MET A 293 -16.20 -7.98 7.96
N LEU A 294 -15.16 -7.24 7.61
CA LEU A 294 -14.25 -7.59 6.51
C LEU A 294 -13.54 -8.91 6.77
N LEU A 295 -13.00 -9.11 7.97
CA LEU A 295 -12.35 -10.37 8.37
C LEU A 295 -13.32 -11.54 8.37
N PHE A 296 -14.55 -11.33 8.82
CA PHE A 296 -15.61 -12.34 8.76
C PHE A 296 -15.93 -12.72 7.30
N LEU A 297 -16.08 -11.73 6.41
CA LEU A 297 -16.34 -11.97 4.99
C LEU A 297 -15.18 -12.69 4.29
N VAL A 298 -13.92 -12.42 4.66
CA VAL A 298 -12.75 -13.17 4.13
C VAL A 298 -12.89 -14.66 4.49
N LYS A 299 -13.25 -15.00 5.72
CA LYS A 299 -13.40 -16.41 6.13
C LYS A 299 -14.47 -17.16 5.35
N HIS A 300 -15.49 -16.46 4.87
CA HIS A 300 -16.61 -17.01 4.11
C HIS A 300 -16.56 -16.68 2.62
N ILE A 301 -15.42 -16.25 2.11
CA ILE A 301 -15.28 -15.74 0.72
C ILE A 301 -15.58 -16.80 -0.35
N ALA A 302 -15.48 -18.09 0.02
CA ALA A 302 -15.78 -19.22 -0.87
C ALA A 302 -17.30 -19.51 -0.97
N SER A 303 -18.13 -19.01 -0.04
CA SER A 303 -19.50 -19.49 0.11
C SER A 303 -20.42 -19.09 -1.05
N THR A 304 -20.50 -17.80 -1.39
CA THR A 304 -21.40 -17.30 -2.43
C THR A 304 -20.86 -16.06 -3.14
N THR A 305 -21.35 -15.78 -4.35
CA THR A 305 -21.06 -14.54 -5.07
C THR A 305 -21.51 -13.30 -4.30
N GLY A 306 -22.61 -13.42 -3.52
CA GLY A 306 -23.09 -12.33 -2.67
C GLY A 306 -22.10 -11.96 -1.56
N VAL A 307 -21.48 -12.94 -0.92
CA VAL A 307 -20.43 -12.72 0.10
C VAL A 307 -19.21 -12.03 -0.52
N LEU A 308 -18.81 -12.43 -1.72
CA LEU A 308 -17.72 -11.80 -2.45
C LEU A 308 -18.05 -10.33 -2.79
N ALA A 309 -19.25 -10.04 -3.24
CA ALA A 309 -19.70 -8.67 -3.51
C ALA A 309 -19.70 -7.81 -2.24
N LEU A 310 -20.24 -8.34 -1.13
CA LEU A 310 -20.21 -7.67 0.17
C LEU A 310 -18.78 -7.43 0.67
N PHE A 311 -17.86 -8.39 0.45
CA PHE A 311 -16.45 -8.23 0.76
C PHE A 311 -15.83 -7.05 -0.01
N CYS A 312 -16.08 -6.94 -1.31
CA CYS A 312 -15.55 -5.84 -2.12
C CYS A 312 -16.11 -4.47 -1.69
N ILE A 313 -17.40 -4.41 -1.35
CA ILE A 313 -18.04 -3.19 -0.84
C ILE A 313 -17.44 -2.82 0.54
N ALA A 314 -17.33 -3.78 1.44
CA ALA A 314 -16.76 -3.57 2.77
C ALA A 314 -15.28 -3.15 2.68
N ALA A 315 -14.48 -3.81 1.85
CA ALA A 315 -13.07 -3.50 1.65
C ALA A 315 -12.88 -2.08 1.11
N GLY A 316 -13.62 -1.70 0.06
CA GLY A 316 -13.54 -0.35 -0.49
C GLY A 316 -14.04 0.71 0.49
N SER A 317 -15.15 0.47 1.18
CA SER A 317 -15.67 1.39 2.21
C SER A 317 -14.68 1.57 3.35
N TYR A 318 -14.07 0.49 3.81
CA TYR A 318 -13.02 0.51 4.83
C TYR A 318 -11.81 1.36 4.40
N TRP A 319 -11.32 1.20 3.15
CA TRP A 319 -10.25 2.02 2.60
C TRP A 319 -10.64 3.49 2.52
N GLY A 320 -11.90 3.78 2.17
CA GLY A 320 -12.45 5.14 2.14
C GLY A 320 -12.47 5.79 3.52
N LEU A 321 -12.99 5.09 4.54
CA LEU A 321 -13.02 5.59 5.92
C LEU A 321 -11.61 5.86 6.47
N ARG A 322 -10.63 5.01 6.15
CA ARG A 322 -9.24 5.24 6.53
C ARG A 322 -8.70 6.57 6.00
N GLN A 323 -9.06 6.94 4.78
CA GLN A 323 -8.67 8.24 4.21
C GLN A 323 -9.35 9.39 4.96
N ILE A 324 -10.64 9.24 5.28
CA ILE A 324 -11.37 10.25 6.07
C ILE A 324 -10.73 10.42 7.47
N ILE A 325 -10.31 9.35 8.12
CA ILE A 325 -9.59 9.42 9.40
C ILE A 325 -8.32 10.26 9.25
N ALA A 326 -7.51 9.99 8.23
CA ALA A 326 -6.25 10.69 8.00
C ALA A 326 -6.43 12.17 7.65
N TYR A 327 -7.41 12.49 6.79
CA TYR A 327 -7.56 13.84 6.22
C TYR A 327 -8.54 14.73 6.97
N MET A 328 -9.49 14.18 7.72
CA MET A 328 -10.54 14.96 8.40
C MET A 328 -10.54 14.75 9.92
N ILE A 329 -10.48 13.51 10.42
CA ILE A 329 -10.57 13.25 11.85
C ILE A 329 -9.31 13.68 12.58
N ILE A 330 -8.13 13.30 12.09
CA ILE A 330 -6.85 13.69 12.72
C ILE A 330 -6.72 15.22 12.82
N PRO A 331 -6.94 16.01 11.76
CA PRO A 331 -6.91 17.47 11.88
C PRO A 331 -7.98 18.04 12.82
N LYS A 332 -9.19 17.49 12.84
CA LYS A 332 -10.29 17.94 13.72
C LYS A 332 -9.97 17.70 15.20
N LEU A 333 -9.40 16.53 15.55
CA LEU A 333 -9.10 16.16 16.94
C LEU A 333 -7.81 16.79 17.47
N PHE A 334 -6.75 16.82 16.66
CA PHE A 334 -5.41 17.17 17.12
C PHE A 334 -4.92 18.54 16.61
N GLY A 335 -5.73 19.22 15.80
CA GLY A 335 -5.44 20.52 15.25
C GLY A 335 -4.48 20.50 14.05
N VAL A 336 -4.57 21.55 13.21
CA VAL A 336 -3.79 21.66 11.96
C VAL A 336 -2.32 21.97 12.23
N GLN A 337 -2.00 22.57 13.39
CA GLN A 337 -0.62 22.98 13.71
C GLN A 337 0.36 21.82 13.89
N SER A 338 -0.11 20.67 14.34
CA SER A 338 0.70 19.46 14.60
C SER A 338 0.49 18.35 13.55
N ILE A 339 -0.25 18.63 12.49
CA ILE A 339 -0.69 17.62 11.51
C ILE A 339 0.48 16.91 10.82
N GLY A 340 1.58 17.61 10.55
CA GLY A 340 2.77 17.03 9.94
C GLY A 340 3.43 15.97 10.81
N ALA A 341 3.59 16.27 12.10
CA ALA A 341 4.18 15.33 13.05
C ALA A 341 3.27 14.11 13.28
N ILE A 342 1.95 14.32 13.39
CA ILE A 342 0.98 13.25 13.60
C ILE A 342 0.90 12.34 12.37
N ASN A 343 0.89 12.90 11.17
CA ASN A 343 0.96 12.12 9.93
C ASN A 343 2.29 11.38 9.78
N GLY A 344 3.39 11.93 10.31
CA GLY A 344 4.66 11.25 10.42
C GLY A 344 4.56 9.97 11.26
N TRP A 345 4.01 10.08 12.48
CA TRP A 345 3.74 8.92 13.35
C TRP A 345 2.81 7.91 12.71
N ALA A 346 1.70 8.37 12.09
CA ALA A 346 0.77 7.50 11.38
C ALA A 346 1.46 6.74 10.24
N SER A 347 2.31 7.41 9.46
CA SER A 347 3.08 6.77 8.39
C SER A 347 4.08 5.75 8.92
N SER A 348 4.74 6.03 10.05
CA SER A 348 5.65 5.08 10.70
C SER A 348 4.89 3.84 11.18
N CYS A 349 3.73 4.01 11.83
CA CYS A 349 2.89 2.88 12.24
C CYS A 349 2.44 2.03 11.05
N LEU A 350 2.02 2.67 9.95
CA LEU A 350 1.64 1.97 8.73
C LEU A 350 2.84 1.19 8.12
N CYS A 351 4.03 1.78 8.11
CA CYS A 351 5.24 1.13 7.62
C CYS A 351 5.62 -0.09 8.46
N LEU A 352 5.65 0.06 9.78
CA LEU A 352 5.96 -1.02 10.72
C LEU A 352 4.97 -2.18 10.58
N GLY A 353 3.66 -1.89 10.62
CA GLY A 353 2.62 -2.92 10.47
C GLY A 353 2.73 -3.65 9.14
N SER A 354 2.90 -2.92 8.04
CA SER A 354 3.03 -3.51 6.70
C SER A 354 4.31 -4.34 6.50
N SER A 355 5.35 -4.08 7.27
CA SER A 355 6.61 -4.82 7.18
C SER A 355 6.56 -6.12 7.96
N ILE A 356 5.94 -6.12 9.16
CA ILE A 356 5.88 -7.27 10.05
C ILE A 356 4.75 -8.23 9.66
N GLY A 357 3.67 -7.70 9.08
CA GLY A 357 2.44 -8.44 8.81
C GLY A 357 2.64 -9.72 8.00
N PRO A 358 3.16 -9.67 6.77
CA PRO A 358 3.34 -10.86 5.94
C PRO A 358 4.23 -11.92 6.58
N PHE A 359 5.27 -11.51 7.32
CA PHE A 359 6.16 -12.43 8.03
C PHE A 359 5.43 -13.21 9.12
N ILE A 360 4.70 -12.51 10.01
CA ILE A 360 3.95 -13.17 11.09
C ILE A 360 2.83 -14.05 10.53
N PHE A 361 2.15 -13.62 9.47
CA PHE A 361 1.15 -14.46 8.81
C PHE A 361 1.75 -15.72 8.20
N GLY A 362 2.94 -15.61 7.59
CA GLY A 362 3.70 -16.75 7.10
C GLY A 362 4.08 -17.72 8.23
N LEU A 363 4.57 -17.21 9.37
CA LEU A 363 4.85 -18.05 10.55
C LEU A 363 3.60 -18.76 11.07
N LEU A 364 2.49 -18.03 11.22
CA LEU A 364 1.22 -18.60 11.68
C LEU A 364 0.71 -19.70 10.72
N HIS A 365 0.92 -19.53 9.42
CA HIS A 365 0.60 -20.55 8.42
C HIS A 365 1.55 -21.76 8.55
N ASP A 366 2.86 -21.55 8.66
CA ASP A 366 3.86 -22.61 8.74
C ASP A 366 3.64 -23.51 9.98
N PHE A 367 3.13 -22.95 11.09
CA PHE A 367 2.85 -23.71 12.34
C PHE A 367 1.39 -24.14 12.50
N CYS A 368 0.43 -23.46 11.88
CA CYS A 368 -1.00 -23.69 12.06
C CYS A 368 -1.76 -23.67 10.72
N SER A 369 -2.45 -22.55 10.43
CA SER A 369 -3.23 -22.34 9.20
C SER A 369 -3.53 -20.85 8.99
N TYR A 370 -3.93 -20.47 7.78
CA TYR A 370 -4.43 -19.11 7.54
C TYR A 370 -5.73 -18.83 8.28
N GLN A 371 -6.59 -19.85 8.46
CA GLN A 371 -7.83 -19.71 9.21
C GLN A 371 -7.56 -19.36 10.69
N PHE A 372 -6.53 -19.95 11.30
CA PHE A 372 -6.10 -19.59 12.65
C PHE A 372 -5.58 -18.15 12.72
N ALA A 373 -4.76 -17.72 11.77
CA ALA A 373 -4.26 -16.35 11.68
C ALA A 373 -5.39 -15.32 11.53
N LEU A 374 -6.41 -15.63 10.71
CA LEU A 374 -7.61 -14.80 10.56
C LEU A 374 -8.41 -14.69 11.87
N ASN A 375 -8.54 -15.78 12.65
CA ASN A 375 -9.20 -15.75 13.95
C ASN A 375 -8.50 -14.81 14.92
N ILE A 376 -7.16 -14.87 15.01
CA ILE A 376 -6.38 -13.94 15.84
C ILE A 376 -6.66 -12.50 15.43
N CYS A 377 -6.69 -12.20 14.12
CA CYS A 377 -7.02 -10.86 13.64
C CYS A 377 -8.43 -10.41 14.06
N VAL A 378 -9.42 -11.30 14.02
CA VAL A 378 -10.78 -10.99 14.48
C VAL A 378 -10.79 -10.64 15.96
N TYR A 379 -10.15 -11.44 16.82
CA TYR A 379 -10.08 -11.16 18.25
C TYR A 379 -9.41 -9.82 18.56
N ILE A 380 -8.30 -9.52 17.92
CA ILE A 380 -7.61 -8.23 18.10
C ILE A 380 -8.49 -7.06 17.62
N SER A 381 -9.21 -7.23 16.49
CA SER A 381 -10.14 -6.19 16.00
C SER A 381 -11.30 -5.94 16.96
N ILE A 382 -11.83 -6.99 17.62
CA ILE A 382 -12.83 -6.86 18.67
C ILE A 382 -12.25 -6.07 19.86
N VAL A 383 -11.04 -6.36 20.29
CA VAL A 383 -10.37 -5.60 21.36
C VAL A 383 -10.25 -4.12 21.01
N PHE A 384 -9.89 -3.78 19.76
CA PHE A 384 -9.87 -2.39 19.30
C PHE A 384 -11.25 -1.72 19.36
N LEU A 385 -12.31 -2.43 18.95
CA LEU A 385 -13.68 -1.92 19.03
C LEU A 385 -14.07 -1.66 20.48
N LEU A 386 -13.83 -2.61 21.40
CA LEU A 386 -14.13 -2.45 22.82
C LEU A 386 -13.34 -1.30 23.46
N ALA A 387 -12.05 -1.16 23.12
CA ALA A 387 -11.24 -0.03 23.56
C ALA A 387 -11.81 1.30 23.05
N PHE A 388 -12.23 1.35 21.78
CA PHE A 388 -12.88 2.52 21.20
C PHE A 388 -14.17 2.87 21.96
N LEU A 389 -15.06 1.90 22.21
CA LEU A 389 -16.31 2.13 22.92
C LEU A 389 -16.09 2.69 24.35
N ARG A 390 -14.99 2.31 25.01
CA ARG A 390 -14.60 2.88 26.31
C ARG A 390 -14.12 4.33 26.21
N ILE A 391 -13.34 4.64 25.19
CA ILE A 391 -12.63 5.92 25.08
C ILE A 391 -13.44 6.97 24.30
N GLN A 392 -14.44 6.58 23.50
CA GLN A 392 -15.20 7.47 22.62
C GLN A 392 -15.88 8.67 23.31
N ARG A 393 -16.14 8.57 24.63
CA ARG A 393 -16.71 9.66 25.43
C ARG A 393 -15.81 10.90 25.51
N HIS A 394 -14.50 10.73 25.28
CA HIS A 394 -13.53 11.82 25.28
C HIS A 394 -13.39 12.48 23.89
N ILE A 395 -14.06 11.95 22.85
CA ILE A 395 -14.08 12.57 21.52
C ILE A 395 -15.12 13.68 21.55
N PRO A 396 -14.77 14.92 21.19
CA PRO A 396 -15.75 16.00 21.06
C PRO A 396 -16.77 15.63 19.96
N SER A 397 -18.00 16.01 20.17
CA SER A 397 -19.12 15.84 19.23
C SER A 397 -18.88 16.58 17.91
#